data_e38e5ef6023e4fd15ec0f90b681bf0fc
#
_entry.id   e38e5ef6023e4fd15ec0f90b681bf0fc
#
_cell.length_a   1.000
_cell.length_b   1.000
_cell.length_c   1.000
_cell.angle_alpha   90.00
_cell.angle_beta   90.00
_cell.angle_gamma   90.00
#
_symmetry.space_group_name_H-M   'P 1'
#
loop_
_entity.id
_entity.type
_entity.pdbx_description
1 polymer ?
#
loop_
_entity_poly.entity_id
_entity_poly.type
_entity_poly.pdbx_seq_one_letter_code
_entity_poly.pdbx_strand_id
1 'polypeptide(L)'
;MVVLLGLLSPAPAREVQSHGLLFEKWLRDTFFGGYQPEGYTQKWDVPASANPNHGCIPVNPKATQYGTSIGLGNAIRQHQINEPFLLIVGFWQQPTPEQKCWVNVQAVRIEPSSWRQLWGKVSLADLIKLDAIIKDSSLTLEEAREQAKRLKAQEPYASALISLNPKIDRSQRRLQCSLSFDRFFAHLAKNADRSIQSQPTLFSVPVPAKFSSTPRVIEPVGQ
;
A
#
# COMPACT_ATOMS: atom_id res chain seq x y z
N MET A 1 11.43 13.29 -52.69
CA MET A 1 12.05 13.26 -51.37
C MET A 1 10.90 13.26 -50.35
N VAL A 2 10.49 12.06 -49.89
CA VAL A 2 9.37 11.91 -48.96
C VAL A 2 9.97 11.86 -47.55
N VAL A 3 9.62 12.87 -46.75
CA VAL A 3 10.03 12.94 -45.33
C VAL A 3 9.00 12.12 -44.53
N LEU A 4 9.42 10.95 -44.03
CA LEU A 4 8.65 10.15 -43.10
C LEU A 4 8.72 10.82 -41.72
N LEU A 5 7.68 11.54 -41.32
CA LEU A 5 7.50 11.97 -39.91
C LEU A 5 7.15 10.72 -39.10
N GLY A 6 8.13 10.23 -38.35
CA GLY A 6 7.89 9.20 -37.33
C GLY A 6 7.03 9.77 -36.21
N LEU A 7 5.81 9.25 -36.09
CA LEU A 7 4.94 9.48 -34.93
C LEU A 7 5.59 8.83 -33.70
N LEU A 8 6.21 9.66 -32.86
CA LEU A 8 6.61 9.27 -31.52
C LEU A 8 5.32 9.03 -30.70
N SER A 9 4.98 7.77 -30.51
CA SER A 9 3.93 7.40 -29.54
C SER A 9 4.34 7.93 -28.16
N PRO A 10 3.48 8.70 -27.46
CA PRO A 10 3.78 9.14 -26.12
C PRO A 10 3.94 7.90 -25.21
N ALA A 11 5.01 7.87 -24.43
CA ALA A 11 5.23 6.84 -23.43
C ALA A 11 3.98 6.77 -22.51
N PRO A 12 3.52 5.57 -22.10
CA PRO A 12 2.37 5.44 -21.23
C PRO A 12 2.62 6.22 -19.94
N ALA A 13 1.75 7.22 -19.68
CA ALA A 13 1.77 7.98 -18.45
C ALA A 13 1.68 6.99 -17.28
N ARG A 14 2.67 7.05 -16.37
CA ARG A 14 2.74 6.21 -15.18
C ARG A 14 1.44 6.42 -14.40
N GLU A 15 0.65 5.36 -14.27
CA GLU A 15 -0.64 5.39 -13.54
C GLU A 15 -0.35 5.84 -12.10
N VAL A 16 -0.59 7.12 -11.82
CA VAL A 16 -0.53 7.63 -10.45
C VAL A 16 -1.63 6.88 -9.70
N GLN A 17 -1.33 6.36 -8.52
CA GLN A 17 -2.25 5.56 -7.70
C GLN A 17 -3.39 6.45 -7.17
N SER A 18 -4.21 6.98 -8.08
CA SER A 18 -5.31 7.91 -7.80
C SER A 18 -6.34 7.32 -6.83
N HIS A 19 -6.58 6.01 -6.91
CA HIS A 19 -7.52 5.31 -6.04
C HIS A 19 -7.12 5.36 -4.56
N GLY A 20 -5.83 5.24 -4.23
CA GLY A 20 -5.34 5.38 -2.85
C GLY A 20 -5.61 6.78 -2.30
N LEU A 21 -5.23 7.80 -3.06
CA LEU A 21 -5.42 9.21 -2.66
C LEU A 21 -6.90 9.58 -2.50
N LEU A 22 -7.78 9.08 -3.37
CA LEU A 22 -9.22 9.32 -3.28
C LEU A 22 -9.81 8.64 -2.03
N PHE A 23 -9.39 7.42 -1.73
CA PHE A 23 -9.83 6.70 -0.55
C PHE A 23 -9.36 7.39 0.74
N GLU A 24 -8.09 7.74 0.81
CA GLU A 24 -7.52 8.48 1.94
C GLU A 24 -8.19 9.83 2.15
N LYS A 25 -8.45 10.57 1.06
CA LYS A 25 -9.19 11.85 1.15
C LYS A 25 -10.59 11.65 1.68
N TRP A 26 -11.35 10.68 1.15
CA TRP A 26 -12.69 10.38 1.63
C TRP A 26 -12.69 10.01 3.12
N LEU A 27 -11.74 9.18 3.56
CA LEU A 27 -11.61 8.82 4.97
C LEU A 27 -11.36 10.03 5.86
N ARG A 28 -10.42 10.90 5.47
CA ARG A 28 -10.10 12.10 6.25
C ARG A 28 -11.28 13.06 6.34
N ASP A 29 -11.93 13.30 5.22
CA ASP A 29 -13.07 14.22 5.17
C ASP A 29 -14.28 13.70 5.97
N THR A 30 -14.50 12.38 5.96
CA THR A 30 -15.70 11.76 6.57
C THR A 30 -15.53 11.48 8.05
N PHE A 31 -14.34 10.96 8.47
CA PHE A 31 -14.15 10.39 9.81
C PHE A 31 -13.10 11.09 10.67
N PHE A 32 -12.21 11.85 10.04
CA PHE A 32 -11.04 12.41 10.73
C PHE A 32 -10.95 13.93 10.63
N GLY A 33 -12.11 14.60 10.62
CA GLY A 33 -12.23 16.07 10.68
C GLY A 33 -11.54 16.83 9.56
N GLY A 34 -11.35 16.21 8.40
CA GLY A 34 -10.65 16.83 7.26
C GLY A 34 -9.14 16.93 7.46
N TYR A 35 -8.56 16.14 8.36
CA TYR A 35 -7.12 16.15 8.65
C TYR A 35 -6.27 16.15 7.38
N GLN A 36 -5.28 17.05 7.32
CA GLN A 36 -4.33 17.13 6.21
C GLN A 36 -2.94 16.75 6.73
N PRO A 37 -2.27 15.74 6.13
CA PRO A 37 -0.90 15.40 6.51
C PRO A 37 0.06 16.55 6.16
N GLU A 38 0.97 16.87 7.05
CA GLU A 38 1.99 17.91 6.85
C GLU A 38 3.05 17.51 5.81
N GLY A 39 3.17 16.21 5.49
CA GLY A 39 4.11 15.71 4.48
C GLY A 39 4.12 14.19 4.35
N TYR A 40 4.77 13.69 3.29
CA TYR A 40 4.87 12.27 2.96
C TYR A 40 5.75 11.44 3.89
N THR A 41 6.47 12.08 4.82
CA THR A 41 7.40 11.41 5.72
C THR A 41 6.80 11.06 7.07
N GLN A 42 5.55 11.42 7.32
CA GLN A 42 4.86 11.12 8.57
C GLN A 42 4.76 9.61 8.80
N LYS A 43 4.84 9.21 10.06
CA LYS A 43 4.72 7.80 10.46
C LYS A 43 3.33 7.24 10.15
N TRP A 44 2.30 8.06 10.35
CA TRP A 44 0.89 7.72 10.20
C TRP A 44 0.18 8.64 9.23
N ASP A 45 -0.70 8.11 8.42
CA ASP A 45 -1.51 8.88 7.49
C ASP A 45 -2.55 9.75 8.23
N VAL A 46 -3.01 9.30 9.42
CA VAL A 46 -3.81 10.06 10.36
C VAL A 46 -3.28 9.81 11.77
N PRO A 47 -2.86 10.84 12.54
CA PRO A 47 -2.37 10.66 13.91
C PRO A 47 -3.51 10.35 14.88
N ALA A 48 -3.19 9.80 16.04
CA ALA A 48 -4.15 9.46 17.09
C ALA A 48 -5.01 10.66 17.50
N SER A 49 -4.44 11.85 17.56
CA SER A 49 -5.12 13.10 17.91
C SER A 49 -6.24 13.50 16.94
N ALA A 50 -6.12 13.10 15.67
CA ALA A 50 -7.15 13.34 14.65
C ALA A 50 -8.18 12.21 14.55
N ASN A 51 -8.10 11.20 15.42
CA ASN A 51 -9.01 10.05 15.46
C ASN A 51 -9.70 9.87 16.83
N PRO A 52 -10.43 10.86 17.36
CA PRO A 52 -11.07 10.77 18.68
C PRO A 52 -12.22 9.75 18.73
N ASN A 53 -12.90 9.53 17.61
CA ASN A 53 -14.14 8.75 17.56
C ASN A 53 -13.94 7.25 17.28
N HIS A 54 -12.76 6.84 16.83
CA HIS A 54 -12.47 5.46 16.45
C HIS A 54 -11.27 4.89 17.21
N GLY A 55 -11.24 5.14 18.51
CA GLY A 55 -10.31 4.50 19.45
C GLY A 55 -9.07 5.30 19.83
N CYS A 56 -8.96 6.56 19.42
CA CYS A 56 -7.82 7.44 19.75
C CYS A 56 -6.45 6.81 19.44
N ILE A 57 -6.37 6.07 18.33
CA ILE A 57 -5.16 5.43 17.83
C ILE A 57 -4.84 5.93 16.42
N PRO A 58 -3.58 5.88 15.98
CA PRO A 58 -3.23 6.29 14.62
C PRO A 58 -3.89 5.42 13.56
N VAL A 59 -4.07 5.96 12.35
CA VAL A 59 -4.73 5.26 11.24
C VAL A 59 -3.78 5.11 10.06
N ASN A 60 -3.81 3.92 9.46
CA ASN A 60 -3.03 3.58 8.27
C ASN A 60 -3.98 3.06 7.17
N PRO A 61 -4.50 3.93 6.29
CA PRO A 61 -5.36 3.52 5.20
C PRO A 61 -4.58 2.85 4.07
N LYS A 62 -5.19 1.86 3.45
CA LYS A 62 -4.68 1.18 2.27
C LYS A 62 -5.81 0.94 1.27
N ALA A 63 -5.48 1.00 -0.02
CA ALA A 63 -6.41 0.70 -1.10
C ALA A 63 -5.76 -0.29 -2.06
N THR A 64 -6.46 -1.37 -2.38
CA THR A 64 -5.96 -2.40 -3.29
C THR A 64 -7.10 -3.04 -4.10
N GLN A 65 -6.75 -3.70 -5.18
CA GLN A 65 -7.72 -4.48 -5.93
C GLN A 65 -8.18 -5.68 -5.10
N TYR A 66 -9.48 -5.98 -5.13
CA TYR A 66 -10.05 -7.12 -4.41
C TYR A 66 -9.37 -8.44 -4.82
N GLY A 67 -9.03 -9.26 -3.84
CA GLY A 67 -8.33 -10.53 -4.03
C GLY A 67 -6.81 -10.39 -4.22
N THR A 68 -6.25 -9.17 -4.24
CA THR A 68 -4.80 -8.95 -4.40
C THR A 68 -4.13 -8.60 -3.08
N SER A 69 -2.80 -8.60 -3.09
CA SER A 69 -2.01 -8.26 -1.91
C SER A 69 -2.14 -6.77 -1.53
N ILE A 70 -2.26 -6.51 -0.24
CA ILE A 70 -2.30 -5.18 0.36
C ILE A 70 -0.88 -4.67 0.48
N GLY A 71 -0.53 -3.63 -0.29
CA GLY A 71 0.75 -2.95 -0.19
C GLY A 71 0.86 -2.15 1.11
N LEU A 72 1.83 -2.48 1.95
CA LEU A 72 2.01 -1.84 3.26
C LEU A 72 3.06 -0.72 3.25
N GLY A 73 3.83 -0.62 2.16
CA GLY A 73 4.87 0.40 2.01
C GLY A 73 6.25 -0.07 2.48
N ASN A 74 7.04 0.83 3.08
CA ASN A 74 8.42 0.57 3.49
C ASN A 74 8.49 -0.50 4.59
N ALA A 75 9.19 -1.61 4.32
CA ALA A 75 9.24 -2.77 5.21
C ALA A 75 9.89 -2.46 6.57
N ILE A 76 10.96 -1.67 6.59
CA ILE A 76 11.66 -1.32 7.83
C ILE A 76 10.74 -0.48 8.73
N ARG A 77 10.05 0.52 8.16
CA ARG A 77 9.10 1.35 8.90
C ARG A 77 7.93 0.51 9.45
N GLN A 78 7.40 -0.40 8.66
CA GLN A 78 6.31 -1.27 9.09
C GLN A 78 6.73 -2.25 10.19
N HIS A 79 7.95 -2.79 10.13
CA HIS A 79 8.48 -3.67 11.17
C HIS A 79 8.67 -2.96 12.51
N GLN A 80 8.97 -1.65 12.50
CA GLN A 80 9.20 -0.85 13.70
C GLN A 80 7.91 -0.35 14.39
N ILE A 81 6.74 -0.71 13.86
CA ILE A 81 5.46 -0.37 14.52
C ILE A 81 5.36 -1.15 15.83
N ASN A 82 5.26 -0.41 16.94
CA ASN A 82 5.21 -0.93 18.30
C ASN A 82 4.07 -0.34 19.14
N GLU A 83 3.10 0.29 18.48
CA GLU A 83 1.90 0.88 19.10
C GLU A 83 0.64 0.36 18.39
N PRO A 84 -0.51 0.31 19.08
CA PRO A 84 -1.77 -0.03 18.43
C PRO A 84 -2.11 0.96 17.33
N PHE A 85 -2.71 0.48 16.24
CA PHE A 85 -3.17 1.35 15.15
C PHE A 85 -4.41 0.77 14.47
N LEU A 86 -5.13 1.61 13.75
CA LEU A 86 -6.26 1.23 12.94
C LEU A 86 -5.81 1.05 11.49
N LEU A 87 -5.86 -0.19 10.99
CA LEU A 87 -5.65 -0.48 9.58
C LEU A 87 -7.00 -0.45 8.87
N ILE A 88 -7.16 0.50 7.94
CA ILE A 88 -8.37 0.58 7.11
C ILE A 88 -8.01 0.17 5.68
N VAL A 89 -8.62 -0.90 5.19
CA VAL A 89 -8.35 -1.42 3.84
C VAL A 89 -9.58 -1.31 2.97
N GLY A 90 -9.50 -0.51 1.90
CA GLY A 90 -10.50 -0.47 0.84
C GLY A 90 -10.12 -1.42 -0.30
N PHE A 91 -11.04 -2.31 -0.66
CA PHE A 91 -10.90 -3.22 -1.79
C PHE A 91 -11.78 -2.76 -2.94
N TRP A 92 -11.17 -2.59 -4.10
CA TRP A 92 -11.88 -2.15 -5.31
C TRP A 92 -11.84 -3.20 -6.42
N GLN A 93 -12.83 -3.14 -7.30
CA GLN A 93 -12.83 -3.81 -8.59
C GLN A 93 -12.87 -2.79 -9.72
N GLN A 94 -12.43 -3.19 -10.89
CA GLN A 94 -12.48 -2.37 -12.10
C GLN A 94 -13.40 -3.03 -13.12
N PRO A 95 -14.71 -2.70 -13.10
CA PRO A 95 -15.68 -3.28 -14.02
C PRO A 95 -15.50 -2.80 -15.46
N THR A 96 -14.98 -1.60 -15.68
CA THR A 96 -14.61 -1.07 -17.01
C THR A 96 -13.23 -0.42 -16.97
N PRO A 97 -12.55 -0.20 -18.12
CA PRO A 97 -11.26 0.48 -18.16
C PRO A 97 -11.27 1.86 -17.47
N GLU A 98 -12.39 2.58 -17.51
CA GLU A 98 -12.52 3.96 -17.03
C GLU A 98 -13.04 4.05 -15.60
N GLN A 99 -13.59 2.96 -15.05
CA GLN A 99 -14.32 3.03 -13.79
C GLN A 99 -13.90 1.93 -12.82
N LYS A 100 -13.66 2.32 -11.58
CA LYS A 100 -13.48 1.45 -10.43
C LYS A 100 -14.64 1.60 -9.46
N CYS A 101 -14.94 0.55 -8.69
CA CYS A 101 -15.93 0.58 -7.62
C CYS A 101 -15.34 -0.08 -6.37
N TRP A 102 -15.69 0.46 -5.20
CA TRP A 102 -15.40 -0.18 -3.92
C TRP A 102 -16.36 -1.34 -3.71
N VAL A 103 -15.81 -2.49 -3.35
CA VAL A 103 -16.57 -3.74 -3.18
C VAL A 103 -16.44 -4.35 -1.79
N ASN A 104 -15.49 -3.89 -1.00
CA ASN A 104 -15.36 -4.28 0.41
C ASN A 104 -14.47 -3.24 1.12
N VAL A 105 -14.77 -2.94 2.38
CA VAL A 105 -13.93 -2.08 3.23
C VAL A 105 -13.88 -2.68 4.62
N GLN A 106 -12.67 -2.77 5.18
CA GLN A 106 -12.43 -3.29 6.51
C GLN A 106 -11.67 -2.29 7.35
N ALA A 107 -12.10 -2.10 8.59
CA ALA A 107 -11.34 -1.39 9.62
C ALA A 107 -10.98 -2.36 10.74
N VAL A 108 -9.70 -2.53 10.98
CA VAL A 108 -9.20 -3.50 11.96
C VAL A 108 -8.24 -2.80 12.91
N ARG A 109 -8.54 -2.85 14.21
CA ARG A 109 -7.60 -2.45 15.25
C ARG A 109 -6.49 -3.50 15.33
N ILE A 110 -5.27 -3.08 15.13
CA ILE A 110 -4.10 -3.94 15.13
C ILE A 110 -3.33 -3.71 16.43
N GLU A 111 -3.16 -4.76 17.20
CA GLU A 111 -2.27 -4.74 18.37
C GLU A 111 -0.83 -5.03 17.95
N PRO A 112 0.18 -4.44 18.62
CA PRO A 112 1.59 -4.64 18.28
C PRO A 112 2.03 -6.12 18.27
N SER A 113 1.49 -6.93 19.15
CA SER A 113 1.76 -8.38 19.20
C SER A 113 1.28 -9.10 17.95
N SER A 114 0.06 -8.83 17.51
CA SER A 114 -0.51 -9.42 16.28
C SER A 114 0.24 -8.96 15.04
N TRP A 115 0.65 -7.67 15.00
CA TRP A 115 1.47 -7.14 13.91
C TRP A 115 2.83 -7.81 13.84
N ARG A 116 3.47 -8.00 14.99
CA ARG A 116 4.79 -8.67 15.09
C ARG A 116 4.74 -10.13 14.66
N GLN A 117 3.66 -10.85 14.95
CA GLN A 117 3.47 -12.24 14.51
C GLN A 117 3.54 -12.40 12.99
N LEU A 118 3.14 -11.39 12.21
CA LEU A 118 3.22 -11.46 10.75
C LEU A 118 4.66 -11.49 10.22
N TRP A 119 5.59 -10.96 10.98
CA TRP A 119 7.02 -10.93 10.64
C TRP A 119 7.75 -12.23 11.02
N GLY A 120 7.14 -13.06 11.86
CA GLY A 120 7.74 -14.31 12.32
C GLY A 120 9.08 -14.07 13.03
N LYS A 121 10.14 -14.66 12.52
CA LYS A 121 11.51 -14.54 13.04
C LYS A 121 12.34 -13.44 12.36
N VAL A 122 11.79 -12.73 11.39
CA VAL A 122 12.51 -11.63 10.71
C VAL A 122 12.77 -10.50 11.69
N SER A 123 14.04 -10.19 11.89
CA SER A 123 14.51 -9.09 12.73
C SER A 123 14.71 -7.80 11.93
N LEU A 124 14.87 -6.67 12.64
CA LEU A 124 15.26 -5.40 12.02
C LEU A 124 16.61 -5.51 11.31
N ALA A 125 17.57 -6.24 11.90
CA ALA A 125 18.90 -6.47 11.30
C ALA A 125 18.79 -7.22 9.97
N ASP A 126 17.89 -8.20 9.87
CA ASP A 126 17.64 -8.92 8.61
C ASP A 126 17.10 -7.96 7.55
N LEU A 127 16.13 -7.12 7.88
CA LEU A 127 15.58 -6.14 6.95
C LEU A 127 16.63 -5.13 6.49
N ILE A 128 17.49 -4.65 7.38
CA ILE A 128 18.60 -3.75 7.05
C ILE A 128 19.58 -4.44 6.10
N LYS A 129 19.92 -5.73 6.35
CA LYS A 129 20.77 -6.51 5.48
C LYS A 129 20.19 -6.63 4.06
N LEU A 130 18.91 -6.94 3.95
CA LEU A 130 18.23 -7.03 2.65
C LEU A 130 18.15 -5.66 1.96
N ASP A 131 17.84 -4.60 2.68
CA ASP A 131 17.76 -3.24 2.15
C ASP A 131 19.13 -2.72 1.68
N ALA A 132 20.22 -3.12 2.34
CA ALA A 132 21.58 -2.80 1.93
C ALA A 132 21.91 -3.40 0.55
N ILE A 133 21.58 -4.66 0.29
CA ILE A 133 21.73 -5.29 -1.03
C ILE A 133 20.93 -4.52 -2.10
N ILE A 134 19.69 -4.16 -1.78
CA ILE A 134 18.82 -3.44 -2.70
C ILE A 134 19.40 -2.08 -3.08
N LYS A 135 20.01 -1.38 -2.12
CA LYS A 135 20.56 -0.02 -2.26
C LYS A 135 22.01 0.02 -2.72
N ASP A 136 22.69 -1.11 -2.78
CA ASP A 136 24.08 -1.18 -3.19
C ASP A 136 24.25 -0.70 -4.63
N SER A 137 24.83 0.51 -4.78
CA SER A 137 25.07 1.13 -6.08
C SER A 137 26.22 0.48 -6.85
N SER A 138 27.06 -0.32 -6.21
CA SER A 138 28.14 -1.07 -6.87
C SER A 138 27.60 -2.27 -7.66
N LEU A 139 26.40 -2.76 -7.31
CA LEU A 139 25.72 -3.84 -8.01
C LEU A 139 24.90 -3.31 -9.19
N THR A 140 24.94 -4.03 -10.30
CA THR A 140 23.96 -3.86 -11.37
C THR A 140 22.55 -4.15 -10.87
N LEU A 141 21.53 -3.71 -11.62
CA LEU A 141 20.13 -3.98 -11.25
C LEU A 141 19.84 -5.48 -11.20
N GLU A 142 20.44 -6.26 -12.09
CA GLU A 142 20.25 -7.70 -12.16
C GLU A 142 20.92 -8.41 -10.99
N GLU A 143 22.17 -8.09 -10.70
CA GLU A 143 22.90 -8.66 -9.55
C GLU A 143 22.18 -8.37 -8.23
N ALA A 144 21.72 -7.13 -8.02
CA ALA A 144 20.97 -6.76 -6.84
C ALA A 144 19.64 -7.53 -6.72
N ARG A 145 18.91 -7.74 -7.83
CA ARG A 145 17.69 -8.55 -7.86
C ARG A 145 17.97 -10.02 -7.49
N GLU A 146 18.98 -10.62 -8.11
CA GLU A 146 19.33 -12.01 -7.85
C GLU A 146 19.82 -12.24 -6.42
N GLN A 147 20.65 -11.35 -5.87
CA GLN A 147 21.08 -11.42 -4.49
C GLN A 147 19.93 -11.27 -3.51
N ALA A 148 19.06 -10.27 -3.73
CA ALA A 148 17.87 -10.05 -2.91
C ALA A 148 16.90 -11.25 -2.98
N LYS A 149 16.71 -11.86 -4.15
CA LYS A 149 15.87 -13.05 -4.35
C LYS A 149 16.44 -14.25 -3.58
N ARG A 150 17.74 -14.51 -3.70
CA ARG A 150 18.41 -15.62 -2.98
C ARG A 150 18.31 -15.45 -1.47
N LEU A 151 18.56 -14.24 -0.97
CA LEU A 151 18.47 -13.98 0.48
C LEU A 151 17.05 -14.17 0.99
N LYS A 152 16.03 -13.67 0.28
CA LYS A 152 14.62 -13.83 0.64
C LYS A 152 14.12 -15.29 0.64
N ALA A 153 14.75 -16.16 -0.12
CA ALA A 153 14.40 -17.59 -0.18
C ALA A 153 14.89 -18.36 1.05
N GLN A 154 15.69 -17.74 1.91
CA GLN A 154 16.25 -18.35 3.11
C GLN A 154 15.48 -17.92 4.37
N GLU A 155 15.63 -18.71 5.45
CA GLU A 155 15.21 -18.27 6.77
C GLU A 155 16.06 -17.07 7.25
N PRO A 156 15.45 -16.13 7.99
CA PRO A 156 14.08 -16.15 8.51
C PRO A 156 13.01 -15.57 7.56
N TYR A 157 13.37 -15.11 6.37
CA TYR A 157 12.46 -14.41 5.46
C TYR A 157 11.40 -15.34 4.84
N ALA A 158 11.78 -16.58 4.53
CA ALA A 158 10.92 -17.52 3.83
C ALA A 158 9.68 -17.92 4.63
N SER A 159 9.78 -17.94 5.97
CA SER A 159 8.67 -18.30 6.87
C SER A 159 7.78 -17.12 7.30
N ALA A 160 8.12 -15.89 6.94
CA ALA A 160 7.31 -14.72 7.30
C ALA A 160 5.95 -14.72 6.59
N LEU A 161 4.89 -14.27 7.30
CA LEU A 161 3.58 -14.05 6.70
C LEU A 161 3.57 -12.76 5.86
N ILE A 162 4.35 -11.76 6.24
CA ILE A 162 4.62 -10.56 5.42
C ILE A 162 5.47 -10.95 4.22
N SER A 163 5.05 -10.52 3.04
CA SER A 163 5.83 -10.65 1.81
C SER A 163 6.77 -9.45 1.66
N LEU A 164 8.06 -9.69 1.51
CA LEU A 164 9.06 -8.66 1.25
C LEU A 164 9.20 -8.44 -0.26
N ASN A 165 9.10 -7.20 -0.70
CA ASN A 165 9.03 -6.81 -2.10
C ASN A 165 10.15 -5.82 -2.47
N PRO A 166 11.35 -6.31 -2.81
CA PRO A 166 12.41 -5.47 -3.35
C PRO A 166 11.94 -4.75 -4.62
N LYS A 167 12.02 -3.42 -4.61
CA LYS A 167 11.78 -2.57 -5.78
C LYS A 167 13.14 -2.10 -6.28
N ILE A 168 13.62 -2.73 -7.35
CA ILE A 168 14.95 -2.49 -7.91
C ILE A 168 14.78 -2.19 -9.39
N ASP A 169 14.75 -0.91 -9.74
CA ASP A 169 14.71 -0.42 -11.11
C ASP A 169 15.53 0.88 -11.24
N ARG A 170 15.58 1.46 -12.44
CA ARG A 170 16.32 2.70 -12.69
C ARG A 170 15.82 3.89 -11.87
N SER A 171 14.55 3.87 -11.43
CA SER A 171 13.91 4.98 -10.73
C SER A 171 13.88 4.80 -9.22
N GLN A 172 14.09 3.56 -8.72
CA GLN A 172 13.97 3.28 -7.30
C GLN A 172 14.77 2.04 -6.86
N ARG A 173 15.34 2.15 -5.68
CA ARG A 173 15.94 1.04 -4.93
C ARG A 173 15.42 1.09 -3.50
N ARG A 174 14.40 0.29 -3.18
CA ARG A 174 13.75 0.31 -1.86
C ARG A 174 13.12 -1.02 -1.50
N LEU A 175 13.10 -1.33 -0.21
CA LEU A 175 12.42 -2.50 0.32
C LEU A 175 10.99 -2.14 0.73
N GLN A 176 10.01 -2.73 0.07
CA GLN A 176 8.60 -2.65 0.42
C GLN A 176 8.12 -3.99 0.99
N CYS A 177 6.95 -3.97 1.61
CA CYS A 177 6.27 -5.18 2.05
C CYS A 177 4.78 -5.15 1.70
N SER A 178 4.18 -6.32 1.74
CA SER A 178 2.74 -6.51 1.53
C SER A 178 2.23 -7.70 2.34
N LEU A 179 0.91 -7.74 2.54
CA LEU A 179 0.20 -8.88 3.12
C LEU A 179 -0.81 -9.38 2.08
N SER A 180 -0.85 -10.69 1.79
CA SER A 180 -1.83 -11.21 0.85
C SER A 180 -3.25 -11.05 1.38
N PHE A 181 -4.22 -10.98 0.46
CA PHE A 181 -5.64 -10.89 0.79
C PHE A 181 -6.07 -11.98 1.78
N ASP A 182 -5.72 -13.23 1.50
CA ASP A 182 -6.09 -14.35 2.36
C ASP A 182 -5.44 -14.28 3.75
N ARG A 183 -4.17 -13.89 3.83
CA ARG A 183 -3.48 -13.72 5.11
C ARG A 183 -4.05 -12.56 5.93
N PHE A 184 -4.48 -11.48 5.28
CA PHE A 184 -5.16 -10.39 5.97
C PHE A 184 -6.42 -10.88 6.69
N PHE A 185 -7.30 -11.58 6.00
CA PHE A 185 -8.50 -12.14 6.61
C PHE A 185 -8.20 -13.25 7.60
N ALA A 186 -7.24 -14.12 7.34
CA ALA A 186 -6.89 -15.21 8.24
C ALA A 186 -6.23 -14.76 9.56
N HIS A 187 -5.48 -13.67 9.56
CA HIS A 187 -4.66 -13.27 10.72
C HIS A 187 -5.12 -11.98 11.38
N LEU A 188 -5.62 -10.99 10.64
CA LEU A 188 -5.97 -9.68 11.16
C LEU A 188 -7.48 -9.44 11.22
N ALA A 189 -8.23 -9.87 10.22
CA ALA A 189 -9.68 -9.61 10.07
C ALA A 189 -10.51 -10.91 10.11
N LYS A 190 -10.22 -11.80 11.07
CA LYS A 190 -10.76 -13.19 11.13
C LYS A 190 -12.28 -13.28 11.12
N ASN A 191 -12.97 -12.31 11.70
CA ASN A 191 -14.43 -12.30 11.82
C ASN A 191 -15.10 -11.35 10.81
N ALA A 192 -14.34 -10.77 9.90
CA ALA A 192 -14.85 -9.81 8.93
C ALA A 192 -15.46 -10.53 7.72
N ASP A 193 -16.54 -9.95 7.19
CA ASP A 193 -17.10 -10.41 5.92
C ASP A 193 -16.15 -10.05 4.79
N ARG A 194 -15.61 -11.08 4.13
CA ARG A 194 -14.70 -10.94 3.00
C ARG A 194 -15.41 -10.92 1.65
N SER A 195 -16.74 -11.03 1.63
CA SER A 195 -17.50 -11.08 0.38
C SER A 195 -17.51 -9.74 -0.36
N ILE A 196 -17.81 -9.81 -1.66
CA ILE A 196 -18.08 -8.62 -2.47
C ILE A 196 -19.43 -8.06 -2.07
N GLN A 197 -19.47 -6.78 -1.74
CA GLN A 197 -20.67 -6.03 -1.36
C GLN A 197 -21.01 -5.03 -2.46
N SER A 198 -22.29 -4.92 -2.79
CA SER A 198 -22.77 -3.92 -3.77
C SER A 198 -22.60 -2.49 -3.28
N GLN A 199 -22.69 -2.28 -1.97
CA GLN A 199 -22.48 -1.00 -1.31
C GLN A 199 -21.80 -1.22 0.05
N PRO A 200 -20.45 -1.27 0.08
CA PRO A 200 -19.73 -1.43 1.33
C PRO A 200 -19.91 -0.22 2.23
N THR A 201 -19.88 -0.45 3.54
CA THR A 201 -19.97 0.61 4.55
C THR A 201 -18.74 0.56 5.46
N LEU A 202 -18.34 1.73 5.96
CA LEU A 202 -17.34 1.86 7.01
C LEU A 202 -17.94 2.67 8.14
N PHE A 203 -17.92 2.13 9.37
CA PHE A 203 -18.56 2.76 10.54
C PHE A 203 -20.00 3.20 10.27
N SER A 204 -20.78 2.36 9.57
CA SER A 204 -22.16 2.60 9.12
C SER A 204 -22.34 3.69 8.06
N VAL A 205 -21.26 4.27 7.53
CA VAL A 205 -21.32 5.24 6.44
C VAL A 205 -21.04 4.54 5.11
N PRO A 206 -21.90 4.70 4.09
CA PRO A 206 -21.66 4.13 2.77
C PRO A 206 -20.40 4.69 2.13
N VAL A 207 -19.57 3.80 1.58
CA VAL A 207 -18.41 4.21 0.78
C VAL A 207 -18.89 4.71 -0.59
N PRO A 208 -18.26 5.76 -1.18
CA PRO A 208 -18.62 6.23 -2.52
C PRO A 208 -18.61 5.07 -3.52
N ALA A 209 -19.73 4.87 -4.23
CA ALA A 209 -19.93 3.66 -5.02
C ALA A 209 -18.87 3.50 -6.14
N LYS A 210 -18.49 4.60 -6.77
CA LYS A 210 -17.64 4.58 -7.97
C LYS A 210 -16.63 5.72 -7.98
N PHE A 211 -15.51 5.48 -8.67
CA PHE A 211 -14.49 6.51 -8.91
C PHE A 211 -13.81 6.27 -10.27
N SER A 212 -13.28 7.36 -10.86
CA SER A 212 -12.59 7.29 -12.15
C SER A 212 -11.26 6.53 -12.04
N SER A 213 -10.97 5.69 -13.03
CA SER A 213 -9.67 5.04 -13.20
C SER A 213 -8.72 5.84 -14.09
N THR A 214 -9.17 6.94 -14.69
CA THR A 214 -8.35 7.74 -15.60
C THR A 214 -7.10 8.28 -14.89
N PRO A 215 -5.91 8.11 -15.48
CA PRO A 215 -4.70 8.73 -14.97
C PRO A 215 -4.89 10.26 -14.94
N ARG A 216 -4.41 10.93 -13.88
CA ARG A 216 -4.27 12.39 -13.93
C ARG A 216 -3.33 12.73 -15.07
N VAL A 217 -3.82 13.36 -16.11
CA VAL A 217 -3.00 14.08 -17.06
C VAL A 217 -2.44 15.27 -16.28
N ILE A 218 -1.16 15.23 -15.96
CA ILE A 218 -0.45 16.41 -15.46
C ILE A 218 -0.23 17.26 -16.71
N GLU A 219 -1.03 18.30 -16.90
CA GLU A 219 -0.73 19.30 -17.89
C GLU A 219 0.62 19.92 -17.54
N PRO A 220 1.57 20.02 -18.49
CA PRO A 220 2.82 20.71 -18.24
C PRO A 220 2.47 22.15 -17.88
N VAL A 221 2.96 22.61 -16.73
CA VAL A 221 2.90 24.03 -16.35
C VAL A 221 3.51 24.81 -17.51
N GLY A 222 2.70 25.64 -18.16
CA GLY A 222 3.10 26.39 -19.35
C GLY A 222 4.40 27.16 -19.14
N GLN A 223 5.23 27.12 -20.17
CA GLN A 223 6.41 27.94 -20.30
C GLN A 223 6.01 29.42 -20.48
#